data_dd42942ab36ef9e48b7cd919d7226be4
#
_entry.id   dd42942ab36ef9e48b7cd919d7226be4
#
_cell.length_a   1.000
_cell.length_b   1.000
_cell.length_c   1.000
_cell.angle_alpha   90.00
_cell.angle_beta   90.00
_cell.angle_gamma   90.00
#
_symmetry.space_group_name_H-M   'P 1'
#
loop_
_entity.id
_entity.type
_entity.pdbx_description
1 polymer ?
#
loop_
_entity_poly.entity_id
_entity_poly.type
_entity_poly.pdbx_seq_one_letter_code
_entity_poly.pdbx_strand_id
1 'polypeptide(L)'
;MSAKFEFLKKYYAEITGVVAFIFYLTTIAPAVIQIDSGELAAVQSTLGIAHPTGYPLFTLIGYLFLNIPLPFTKIFQANLLASIWCALGIVFFVKSVNMLLSNIKNNINFVSRRKGKNKSLNKISTLDYQNILASSFSGLFLAFSKTYWFQSTSVEVYSLQVFLFNLIIYLTLKTFYENKNNLYEWIKVGIATALGFCNHMTTLLVLPFVAILFFMKENLNRITVKKIIITFIVSVCVMVLIYLYLPLRAFSNPVLNWGNPVNFENFWRHFTGKQYQVWLFSSFDSAKKQFNYYLQNLPDEFTYAYFVFILAGIFYSLKTSKKIFYLFLTTFLFSLLYVINYDIVDIDSYFLLSFIMLSLFGAYGIKFIFEKVGRIYYSLSFALIILIYVFVSNYPKVNQSDIHTFEDYTKSILKSVEKNSIILTYQWDYFVSPSYYYQYVENFRRDAIVIDKELLRRSWYYNQIERNHPDVIKNIKEDVNNFLIALRPFERSEEYDSELLEKYYRKIMTGLISDKSRDVYIGLELFQNEIQRGELQLPEGYQIVPHLFMFKVVKGNEYVPAPFPDFKIRIYKNRNKYIDFIENVIGTMLTYRAMYEIQYGKIDKAKMYINKIKSDLKNFHIPESILKFFN
;
A
#
# COMPACT_ATOMS: atom_id res chain seq x y z
N MET A 1 -37.50 8.45 26.29
CA MET A 1 -36.44 8.58 25.25
C MET A 1 -37.06 8.25 23.90
N SER A 2 -36.81 9.01 22.81
CA SER A 2 -37.45 8.68 21.51
C SER A 2 -36.81 7.41 20.93
N ALA A 3 -37.61 6.57 20.23
CA ALA A 3 -37.13 5.37 19.57
C ALA A 3 -35.92 5.68 18.62
N LYS A 4 -35.90 6.86 18.03
CA LYS A 4 -34.76 7.36 17.22
C LYS A 4 -33.44 7.47 18.01
N PHE A 5 -33.51 7.88 19.28
CA PHE A 5 -32.31 7.97 20.11
C PHE A 5 -31.76 6.61 20.50
N GLU A 6 -32.62 5.65 20.83
CA GLU A 6 -32.21 4.28 21.13
C GLU A 6 -31.59 3.61 19.89
N PHE A 7 -32.15 3.86 18.70
CA PHE A 7 -31.58 3.39 17.44
C PHE A 7 -30.17 3.98 17.20
N LEU A 8 -30.00 5.30 17.34
CA LEU A 8 -28.70 5.96 17.21
C LEU A 8 -27.70 5.42 18.24
N LYS A 9 -28.12 5.25 19.49
CA LYS A 9 -27.27 4.71 20.55
C LYS A 9 -26.81 3.29 20.26
N LYS A 10 -27.58 2.50 19.55
CA LYS A 10 -27.25 1.12 19.17
C LYS A 10 -26.34 1.03 17.95
N TYR A 11 -26.53 1.88 16.95
CA TYR A 11 -25.92 1.73 15.61
C TYR A 11 -25.04 2.91 15.17
N TYR A 12 -24.67 3.85 16.06
CA TYR A 12 -23.88 5.03 15.72
C TYR A 12 -22.56 4.72 14.99
N ALA A 13 -21.87 3.67 15.40
CA ALA A 13 -20.60 3.29 14.81
C ALA A 13 -20.79 2.70 13.41
N GLU A 14 -21.75 1.81 13.25
CA GLU A 14 -22.13 1.21 11.97
C GLU A 14 -22.62 2.28 10.98
N ILE A 15 -23.43 3.24 11.43
CA ILE A 15 -23.88 4.37 10.62
C ILE A 15 -22.67 5.20 10.17
N THR A 16 -21.72 5.49 11.05
CA THR A 16 -20.51 6.23 10.71
C THR A 16 -19.67 5.49 9.67
N GLY A 17 -19.49 4.18 9.84
CA GLY A 17 -18.80 3.34 8.86
C GLY A 17 -19.49 3.29 7.51
N VAL A 18 -20.83 3.17 7.49
CA VAL A 18 -21.62 3.20 6.23
C VAL A 18 -21.49 4.56 5.52
N VAL A 19 -21.51 5.66 6.26
CA VAL A 19 -21.28 7.00 5.67
C VAL A 19 -19.90 7.08 5.05
N ALA A 20 -18.84 6.63 5.76
CA ALA A 20 -17.49 6.57 5.19
C ALA A 20 -17.44 5.70 3.94
N PHE A 21 -18.06 4.52 3.96
CA PHE A 21 -18.11 3.60 2.83
C PHE A 21 -18.76 4.21 1.58
N ILE A 22 -19.89 4.92 1.74
CA ILE A 22 -20.56 5.60 0.63
C ILE A 22 -19.62 6.61 -0.05
N PHE A 23 -18.87 7.39 0.72
CA PHE A 23 -17.90 8.33 0.15
C PHE A 23 -16.69 7.61 -0.46
N TYR A 24 -16.21 6.51 0.12
CA TYR A 24 -15.14 5.70 -0.47
C TYR A 24 -15.52 5.18 -1.86
N LEU A 25 -16.77 4.74 -2.04
CA LEU A 25 -17.27 4.30 -3.35
C LEU A 25 -17.20 5.38 -4.44
N THR A 26 -17.23 6.67 -4.08
CA THR A 26 -17.10 7.75 -5.06
C THR A 26 -15.66 8.02 -5.52
N THR A 27 -14.69 7.43 -4.84
CA THR A 27 -13.25 7.67 -5.09
C THR A 27 -12.48 6.41 -5.48
N ILE A 28 -13.15 5.27 -5.53
CA ILE A 28 -12.54 3.96 -5.83
C ILE A 28 -11.99 3.92 -7.26
N ALA A 29 -10.81 3.32 -7.42
CA ALA A 29 -10.19 3.13 -8.72
C ALA A 29 -10.94 2.05 -9.54
N PRO A 30 -11.24 2.31 -10.83
CA PRO A 30 -11.89 1.34 -11.70
C PRO A 30 -10.92 0.27 -12.23
N ALA A 31 -9.63 0.55 -12.25
CA ALA A 31 -8.57 -0.26 -12.83
C ALA A 31 -7.36 -0.42 -11.88
N VAL A 32 -6.32 -1.09 -12.34
CA VAL A 32 -5.02 -1.15 -11.64
C VAL A 32 -4.45 0.26 -11.53
N ILE A 33 -3.88 0.57 -10.38
CA ILE A 33 -3.11 1.81 -10.15
C ILE A 33 -1.61 1.48 -9.98
N GLN A 34 -0.82 2.46 -9.56
CA GLN A 34 0.63 2.35 -9.37
C GLN A 34 1.03 1.35 -8.26
N ILE A 35 2.31 1.05 -8.18
CA ILE A 35 2.99 0.23 -7.18
C ILE A 35 2.51 -1.23 -7.23
N ASP A 36 2.05 -1.79 -6.13
CA ASP A 36 1.78 -3.23 -5.98
C ASP A 36 0.36 -3.64 -6.37
N SER A 37 -0.50 -2.68 -6.74
CA SER A 37 -1.93 -2.92 -7.01
C SER A 37 -2.16 -4.04 -8.04
N GLY A 38 -1.37 -4.10 -9.09
CA GLY A 38 -1.46 -5.14 -10.11
C GLY A 38 -1.02 -6.52 -9.62
N GLU A 39 0.13 -6.58 -8.96
CA GLU A 39 0.63 -7.83 -8.34
C GLU A 39 -0.36 -8.37 -7.31
N LEU A 40 -0.79 -7.52 -6.36
CA LEU A 40 -1.69 -7.93 -5.27
C LEU A 40 -3.04 -8.41 -5.79
N ALA A 41 -3.61 -7.75 -6.80
CA ALA A 41 -4.84 -8.20 -7.46
C ALA A 41 -4.65 -9.54 -8.19
N ALA A 42 -3.51 -9.73 -8.87
CA ALA A 42 -3.17 -10.98 -9.54
C ALA A 42 -2.98 -12.12 -8.53
N VAL A 43 -2.26 -11.87 -7.43
CA VAL A 43 -2.05 -12.83 -6.34
C VAL A 43 -3.37 -13.26 -5.71
N GLN A 44 -4.24 -12.30 -5.38
CA GLN A 44 -5.58 -12.62 -4.86
C GLN A 44 -6.43 -13.42 -5.86
N SER A 45 -6.34 -13.12 -7.16
CA SER A 45 -7.14 -13.79 -8.18
C SER A 45 -6.67 -15.21 -8.47
N THR A 46 -5.36 -15.48 -8.37
CA THR A 46 -4.73 -16.76 -8.78
C THR A 46 -4.29 -17.65 -7.61
N LEU A 47 -4.51 -17.21 -6.35
CA LEU A 47 -3.88 -17.80 -5.17
C LEU A 47 -2.35 -17.87 -5.33
N GLY A 48 -1.75 -16.77 -5.78
CA GLY A 48 -0.30 -16.64 -5.90
C GLY A 48 0.36 -16.37 -4.55
N ILE A 49 1.68 -16.24 -4.57
CA ILE A 49 2.48 -15.80 -3.42
C ILE A 49 2.99 -14.39 -3.73
N ALA A 50 2.59 -13.42 -2.93
CA ALA A 50 2.99 -12.03 -3.04
C ALA A 50 4.44 -11.81 -2.56
N HIS A 51 4.98 -10.64 -2.85
CA HIS A 51 6.26 -10.20 -2.30
C HIS A 51 6.30 -10.29 -0.75
N PRO A 52 7.50 -10.39 -0.11
CA PRO A 52 7.60 -10.52 1.34
C PRO A 52 6.87 -9.42 2.13
N THR A 53 6.13 -9.80 3.15
CA THR A 53 6.13 -11.08 3.86
C THR A 53 5.07 -12.10 3.34
N GLY A 54 4.58 -11.96 2.11
CA GLY A 54 3.69 -12.91 1.46
C GLY A 54 2.20 -12.71 1.76
N TYR A 55 1.84 -11.94 2.76
CA TYR A 55 0.47 -11.52 3.13
C TYR A 55 -0.59 -12.63 3.06
N PRO A 56 -0.38 -13.79 3.72
CA PRO A 56 -1.25 -14.95 3.50
C PRO A 56 -2.71 -14.70 3.87
N LEU A 57 -2.99 -13.94 4.92
CA LEU A 57 -4.36 -13.59 5.31
C LEU A 57 -5.05 -12.73 4.24
N PHE A 58 -4.35 -11.70 3.75
CA PHE A 58 -4.84 -10.81 2.69
C PHE A 58 -5.16 -11.58 1.40
N THR A 59 -4.26 -12.48 1.01
CA THR A 59 -4.42 -13.29 -0.20
C THR A 59 -5.61 -14.24 -0.08
N LEU A 60 -5.73 -14.96 1.03
CA LEU A 60 -6.82 -15.93 1.24
C LEU A 60 -8.20 -15.26 1.27
N ILE A 61 -8.34 -14.16 2.02
CA ILE A 61 -9.63 -13.45 2.08
C ILE A 61 -9.94 -12.80 0.74
N GLY A 62 -8.94 -12.19 0.08
CA GLY A 62 -9.09 -11.61 -1.25
C GLY A 62 -9.55 -12.65 -2.26
N TYR A 63 -8.92 -13.82 -2.31
CA TYR A 63 -9.32 -14.92 -3.18
C TYR A 63 -10.78 -15.33 -2.98
N LEU A 64 -11.20 -15.52 -1.73
CA LEU A 64 -12.60 -15.86 -1.43
C LEU A 64 -13.57 -14.79 -1.92
N PHE A 65 -13.24 -13.52 -1.69
CA PHE A 65 -14.10 -12.40 -2.11
C PHE A 65 -14.15 -12.24 -3.63
N LEU A 66 -13.02 -12.37 -4.31
CA LEU A 66 -12.94 -12.25 -5.76
C LEU A 66 -13.66 -13.39 -6.49
N ASN A 67 -13.87 -14.54 -5.85
CA ASN A 67 -14.67 -15.63 -6.41
C ASN A 67 -16.19 -15.48 -6.23
N ILE A 68 -16.64 -14.46 -5.52
CA ILE A 68 -18.07 -14.10 -5.51
C ILE A 68 -18.42 -13.57 -6.92
N PRO A 69 -19.47 -14.08 -7.58
CA PRO A 69 -19.82 -13.69 -8.95
C PRO A 69 -20.53 -12.33 -8.98
N LEU A 70 -19.77 -11.25 -8.73
CA LEU A 70 -20.26 -9.89 -8.86
C LEU A 70 -20.09 -9.38 -10.31
N PRO A 71 -20.93 -8.46 -10.78
CA PRO A 71 -20.87 -7.92 -12.15
C PRO A 71 -19.76 -6.87 -12.32
N PHE A 72 -18.57 -7.14 -11.77
CA PHE A 72 -17.42 -6.25 -11.77
C PHE A 72 -16.16 -6.97 -12.24
N THR A 73 -15.17 -6.23 -12.75
CA THR A 73 -13.83 -6.76 -12.99
C THR A 73 -13.18 -7.22 -11.68
N LYS A 74 -12.26 -8.19 -11.74
CA LYS A 74 -11.55 -8.66 -10.53
C LYS A 74 -10.78 -7.56 -9.82
N ILE A 75 -10.19 -6.63 -10.57
CA ILE A 75 -9.51 -5.47 -9.97
C ILE A 75 -10.49 -4.55 -9.23
N PHE A 76 -11.65 -4.27 -9.82
CA PHE A 76 -12.65 -3.43 -9.13
C PHE A 76 -13.19 -4.13 -7.88
N GLN A 77 -13.38 -5.46 -7.90
CA GLN A 77 -13.76 -6.22 -6.71
C GLN A 77 -12.67 -6.14 -5.61
N ALA A 78 -11.40 -6.25 -5.98
CA ALA A 78 -10.29 -6.11 -5.05
C ALA A 78 -10.24 -4.71 -4.41
N ASN A 79 -10.45 -3.66 -5.22
CA ASN A 79 -10.52 -2.27 -4.77
C ASN A 79 -11.76 -2.04 -3.86
N LEU A 80 -12.90 -2.65 -4.19
CA LEU A 80 -14.11 -2.62 -3.36
C LEU A 80 -13.87 -3.27 -1.99
N LEU A 81 -13.14 -4.38 -1.94
CA LEU A 81 -12.79 -5.03 -0.68
C LEU A 81 -11.92 -4.12 0.20
N ALA A 82 -11.00 -3.36 -0.39
CA ALA A 82 -10.21 -2.36 0.33
C ALA A 82 -11.10 -1.27 0.97
N SER A 83 -12.10 -0.76 0.24
CA SER A 83 -13.10 0.18 0.78
C SER A 83 -13.88 -0.42 1.96
N ILE A 84 -14.27 -1.68 1.88
CA ILE A 84 -14.98 -2.39 2.96
C ILE A 84 -14.09 -2.47 4.21
N TRP A 85 -12.81 -2.86 4.08
CA TRP A 85 -11.90 -2.94 5.21
C TRP A 85 -11.70 -1.59 5.90
N CYS A 86 -11.47 -0.53 5.15
CA CYS A 86 -11.32 0.81 5.70
C CYS A 86 -12.59 1.26 6.45
N ALA A 87 -13.77 1.03 5.88
CA ALA A 87 -15.05 1.37 6.53
C ALA A 87 -15.29 0.57 7.83
N LEU A 88 -14.97 -0.72 7.83
CA LEU A 88 -15.02 -1.55 9.05
C LEU A 88 -14.00 -1.07 10.10
N GLY A 89 -12.82 -0.62 9.67
CA GLY A 89 -11.84 0.02 10.56
C GLY A 89 -12.44 1.24 11.28
N ILE A 90 -13.17 2.09 10.56
CA ILE A 90 -13.88 3.23 11.16
C ILE A 90 -14.93 2.79 12.18
N VAL A 91 -15.68 1.72 11.94
CA VAL A 91 -16.64 1.19 12.92
C VAL A 91 -15.94 0.89 14.25
N PHE A 92 -14.81 0.17 14.22
CA PHE A 92 -14.09 -0.20 15.44
C PHE A 92 -13.36 0.99 16.08
N PHE A 93 -12.86 1.93 15.30
CA PHE A 93 -12.33 3.20 15.81
C PHE A 93 -13.40 3.97 16.59
N VAL A 94 -14.58 4.18 16.03
CA VAL A 94 -15.69 4.90 16.66
C VAL A 94 -16.15 4.21 17.95
N LYS A 95 -16.23 2.87 17.97
CA LYS A 95 -16.51 2.10 19.18
C LYS A 95 -15.44 2.29 20.25
N SER A 96 -14.17 2.32 19.85
CA SER A 96 -13.03 2.57 20.75
C SER A 96 -13.08 3.95 21.36
N VAL A 97 -13.33 4.98 20.54
CA VAL A 97 -13.46 6.37 20.99
C VAL A 97 -14.62 6.50 21.98
N ASN A 98 -15.81 5.97 21.66
CA ASN A 98 -16.95 6.07 22.57
C ASN A 98 -16.68 5.39 23.91
N MET A 99 -15.99 4.25 23.90
CA MET A 99 -15.59 3.56 25.13
C MET A 99 -14.62 4.40 25.97
N LEU A 100 -13.62 5.02 25.34
CA LEU A 100 -12.68 5.90 26.00
C LEU A 100 -13.37 7.13 26.62
N LEU A 101 -14.22 7.82 25.85
CA LEU A 101 -14.92 9.03 26.29
C LEU A 101 -15.93 8.75 27.41
N SER A 102 -16.61 7.59 27.37
CA SER A 102 -17.55 7.18 28.39
C SER A 102 -16.88 6.86 29.74
N ASN A 103 -15.59 6.51 29.71
CA ASN A 103 -14.81 6.23 30.91
C ASN A 103 -14.02 7.44 31.44
N ILE A 104 -14.16 8.65 30.86
CA ILE A 104 -13.64 9.87 31.44
C ILE A 104 -14.37 10.12 32.77
N LYS A 105 -13.64 10.05 33.89
CA LYS A 105 -14.18 10.36 35.22
C LYS A 105 -14.54 11.83 35.26
N ASN A 106 -15.82 12.15 35.10
CA ASN A 106 -16.31 13.51 35.33
C ASN A 106 -16.20 13.83 36.83
N ASN A 107 -15.32 14.78 37.20
CA ASN A 107 -15.27 15.39 38.54
C ASN A 107 -16.59 16.10 38.92
N ILE A 108 -17.59 16.06 38.06
CA ILE A 108 -18.91 16.67 38.24
C ILE A 108 -19.81 15.87 39.21
N ASN A 109 -19.49 14.59 39.51
CA ASN A 109 -20.29 13.78 40.40
C ASN A 109 -20.19 14.18 41.89
N PHE A 110 -19.24 15.04 42.28
CA PHE A 110 -19.13 15.50 43.67
C PHE A 110 -20.12 16.62 44.07
N VAL A 111 -20.68 17.34 43.11
CA VAL A 111 -21.60 18.46 43.38
C VAL A 111 -23.09 18.09 43.33
N SER A 112 -23.44 16.93 42.72
CA SER A 112 -24.85 16.63 42.42
C SER A 112 -25.57 15.72 43.43
N ARG A 113 -24.96 15.33 44.54
CA ARG A 113 -25.67 14.56 45.59
C ARG A 113 -26.82 15.32 46.30
N ARG A 114 -27.04 16.60 45.97
CA ARG A 114 -28.04 17.46 46.61
C ARG A 114 -29.23 17.92 45.75
N LYS A 115 -29.40 17.46 44.49
CA LYS A 115 -30.55 17.88 43.66
C LYS A 115 -31.12 16.70 42.83
N GLY A 116 -32.32 16.33 43.16
CA GLY A 116 -33.33 15.47 42.60
C GLY A 116 -33.01 14.48 41.47
N LYS A 117 -33.50 13.22 41.65
CA LYS A 117 -33.34 12.09 40.70
C LYS A 117 -33.62 12.38 39.21
N ASN A 118 -34.56 13.26 38.86
CA ASN A 118 -34.93 13.58 37.49
C ASN A 118 -33.88 14.43 36.75
N LYS A 119 -33.13 15.31 37.45
CA LYS A 119 -32.03 16.06 36.83
C LYS A 119 -30.80 15.20 36.54
N SER A 120 -30.57 14.10 37.24
CA SER A 120 -29.44 13.19 37.02
C SER A 120 -29.66 12.33 35.79
N LEU A 121 -30.86 11.84 35.51
CA LEU A 121 -31.17 11.04 34.32
C LEU A 121 -31.05 11.84 33.02
N ASN A 122 -31.56 13.08 32.99
CA ASN A 122 -31.42 13.96 31.83
C ASN A 122 -29.94 14.35 31.56
N LYS A 123 -29.14 14.50 32.61
CA LYS A 123 -27.69 14.81 32.45
C LYS A 123 -26.89 13.62 31.94
N ILE A 124 -27.20 12.39 32.38
CA ILE A 124 -26.56 11.17 31.89
C ILE A 124 -26.90 10.96 30.41
N SER A 125 -28.15 11.14 29.98
CA SER A 125 -28.55 11.01 28.58
C SER A 125 -27.87 12.04 27.67
N THR A 126 -27.64 13.26 28.16
CA THR A 126 -26.95 14.34 27.41
C THR A 126 -25.46 14.01 27.23
N LEU A 127 -24.81 13.46 28.25
CA LEU A 127 -23.40 13.06 28.19
C LEU A 127 -23.20 11.87 27.22
N ASP A 128 -24.08 10.87 27.24
CA ASP A 128 -24.05 9.76 26.30
C ASP A 128 -24.18 10.26 24.85
N TYR A 129 -25.08 11.21 24.60
CA TYR A 129 -25.27 11.80 23.27
C TYR A 129 -24.05 12.55 22.78
N GLN A 130 -23.40 13.37 23.64
CA GLN A 130 -22.18 14.07 23.32
C GLN A 130 -21.02 13.10 23.02
N ASN A 131 -20.91 11.98 23.75
CA ASN A 131 -19.89 10.97 23.46
C ASN A 131 -20.10 10.29 22.11
N ILE A 132 -21.34 9.92 21.78
CA ILE A 132 -21.71 9.35 20.48
C ILE A 132 -21.35 10.31 19.36
N LEU A 133 -21.75 11.58 19.45
CA LEU A 133 -21.45 12.57 18.43
C LEU A 133 -19.94 12.81 18.29
N ALA A 134 -19.22 12.98 19.41
CA ALA A 134 -17.77 13.17 19.38
C ALA A 134 -17.07 11.97 18.74
N SER A 135 -17.53 10.75 19.03
CA SER A 135 -16.98 9.53 18.45
C SER A 135 -17.23 9.44 16.94
N SER A 136 -18.45 9.75 16.49
CA SER A 136 -18.81 9.72 15.07
C SER A 136 -18.05 10.78 14.28
N PHE A 137 -17.97 12.03 14.77
CA PHE A 137 -17.17 13.06 14.13
C PHE A 137 -15.69 12.68 14.05
N SER A 138 -15.11 12.14 15.13
CA SER A 138 -13.72 11.68 15.12
C SER A 138 -13.48 10.56 14.13
N GLY A 139 -14.44 9.64 14.00
CA GLY A 139 -14.40 8.59 12.98
C GLY A 139 -14.42 9.16 11.56
N LEU A 140 -15.27 10.15 11.29
CA LEU A 140 -15.32 10.80 9.98
C LEU A 140 -14.06 11.64 9.69
N PHE A 141 -13.47 12.29 10.68
CA PHE A 141 -12.19 12.98 10.51
C PHE A 141 -11.06 12.00 10.14
N LEU A 142 -10.98 10.83 10.80
CA LEU A 142 -10.04 9.79 10.42
C LEU A 142 -10.38 9.22 9.03
N ALA A 143 -11.65 8.97 8.75
CA ALA A 143 -12.11 8.42 7.48
C ALA A 143 -11.73 9.31 6.28
N PHE A 144 -11.74 10.63 6.47
CA PHE A 144 -11.44 11.61 5.43
C PHE A 144 -10.03 12.21 5.55
N SER A 145 -9.17 11.68 6.40
CA SER A 145 -7.75 11.98 6.37
C SER A 145 -7.11 11.39 5.11
N LYS A 146 -6.11 12.06 4.55
CA LYS A 146 -5.57 11.78 3.21
C LYS A 146 -5.10 10.32 3.06
N THR A 147 -4.19 9.88 3.91
CA THR A 147 -3.58 8.54 3.79
C THR A 147 -4.57 7.43 4.12
N TYR A 148 -5.40 7.59 5.16
CA TYR A 148 -6.42 6.59 5.49
C TYR A 148 -7.44 6.43 4.36
N TRP A 149 -7.94 7.54 3.80
CA TRP A 149 -8.88 7.51 2.69
C TRP A 149 -8.26 6.88 1.44
N PHE A 150 -7.01 7.23 1.14
CA PHE A 150 -6.31 6.64 -0.01
C PHE A 150 -6.25 5.12 0.05
N GLN A 151 -6.09 4.50 1.26
CA GLN A 151 -6.12 3.04 1.41
C GLN A 151 -7.47 2.41 1.04
N SER A 152 -8.53 3.18 0.99
CA SER A 152 -9.86 2.68 0.60
C SER A 152 -10.10 2.71 -0.91
N THR A 153 -9.20 3.30 -1.70
CA THR A 153 -9.42 3.53 -3.13
C THR A 153 -8.93 2.42 -4.03
N SER A 154 -8.03 1.59 -3.55
CA SER A 154 -7.40 0.53 -4.33
C SER A 154 -6.93 -0.63 -3.47
N VAL A 155 -6.71 -1.78 -4.11
CA VAL A 155 -6.19 -2.98 -3.46
C VAL A 155 -4.77 -2.75 -2.98
N GLU A 156 -4.63 -2.76 -1.64
CA GLU A 156 -3.39 -2.66 -0.89
C GLU A 156 -3.53 -3.36 0.46
N VAL A 157 -2.43 -3.93 0.95
CA VAL A 157 -2.40 -4.67 2.23
C VAL A 157 -2.77 -3.79 3.42
N TYR A 158 -2.57 -2.48 3.29
CA TYR A 158 -2.81 -1.51 4.37
C TYR A 158 -4.29 -1.27 4.63
N SER A 159 -5.19 -1.52 3.67
CA SER A 159 -6.63 -1.45 3.87
C SER A 159 -7.11 -2.44 4.94
N LEU A 160 -6.67 -3.71 4.85
CA LEU A 160 -6.93 -4.72 5.87
C LEU A 160 -6.16 -4.41 7.17
N GLN A 161 -4.96 -3.82 7.06
CA GLN A 161 -4.13 -3.48 8.22
C GLN A 161 -4.79 -2.43 9.12
N VAL A 162 -5.38 -1.37 8.56
CA VAL A 162 -6.08 -0.34 9.37
C VAL A 162 -7.33 -0.91 10.04
N PHE A 163 -8.04 -1.83 9.40
CA PHE A 163 -9.12 -2.57 10.06
C PHE A 163 -8.59 -3.36 11.26
N LEU A 164 -7.50 -4.13 11.08
CA LEU A 164 -6.90 -4.94 12.14
C LEU A 164 -6.32 -4.08 13.27
N PHE A 165 -5.68 -2.95 12.98
CA PHE A 165 -5.25 -2.00 14.01
C PHE A 165 -6.43 -1.55 14.88
N ASN A 166 -7.51 -1.08 14.26
CA ASN A 166 -8.67 -0.59 14.99
C ASN A 166 -9.41 -1.71 15.74
N LEU A 167 -9.43 -2.92 15.19
CA LEU A 167 -9.98 -4.10 15.87
C LEU A 167 -9.16 -4.48 17.12
N ILE A 168 -7.82 -4.51 17.01
CA ILE A 168 -6.91 -4.79 18.13
C ILE A 168 -7.09 -3.74 19.23
N ILE A 169 -7.08 -2.45 18.85
CA ILE A 169 -7.32 -1.33 19.79
C ILE A 169 -8.67 -1.51 20.50
N TYR A 170 -9.74 -1.78 19.75
CA TYR A 170 -11.08 -1.98 20.29
C TYR A 170 -11.14 -3.15 21.28
N LEU A 171 -10.63 -4.33 20.88
CA LEU A 171 -10.65 -5.52 21.72
C LEU A 171 -9.81 -5.32 22.99
N THR A 172 -8.67 -4.67 22.87
CA THR A 172 -7.80 -4.36 24.01
C THR A 172 -8.49 -3.42 25.00
N LEU A 173 -9.09 -2.33 24.51
CA LEU A 173 -9.86 -1.39 25.35
C LEU A 173 -11.07 -2.07 25.98
N LYS A 174 -11.80 -2.88 25.22
CA LYS A 174 -12.94 -3.65 25.73
C LYS A 174 -12.50 -4.56 26.85
N THR A 175 -11.44 -5.33 26.65
CA THR A 175 -10.87 -6.19 27.68
C THR A 175 -10.40 -5.39 28.90
N PHE A 176 -9.77 -4.22 28.69
CA PHE A 176 -9.30 -3.37 29.78
C PHE A 176 -10.44 -2.82 30.66
N TYR A 177 -11.53 -2.35 30.05
CA TYR A 177 -12.65 -1.72 30.79
C TYR A 177 -13.68 -2.72 31.33
N GLU A 178 -13.74 -3.94 30.79
CA GLU A 178 -14.63 -4.97 31.32
C GLU A 178 -14.19 -5.43 32.71
N ASN A 179 -15.16 -5.56 33.64
CA ASN A 179 -14.87 -6.01 35.00
C ASN A 179 -14.47 -7.48 35.14
N LYS A 180 -14.64 -8.27 34.07
CA LYS A 180 -14.30 -9.69 34.05
C LYS A 180 -12.81 -9.88 33.78
N ASN A 181 -12.09 -10.39 34.75
CA ASN A 181 -10.69 -10.79 34.60
C ASN A 181 -10.60 -12.15 33.90
N ASN A 182 -10.94 -12.20 32.59
CA ASN A 182 -11.12 -13.43 31.85
C ASN A 182 -9.99 -13.63 30.81
N LEU A 183 -9.31 -14.78 30.89
CA LEU A 183 -8.32 -15.23 29.91
C LEU A 183 -8.87 -15.20 28.47
N TYR A 184 -10.13 -15.57 28.29
CA TYR A 184 -10.77 -15.64 26.97
C TYR A 184 -10.78 -14.28 26.23
N GLU A 185 -10.92 -13.17 26.94
CA GLU A 185 -10.88 -11.84 26.31
C GLU A 185 -9.45 -11.49 25.84
N TRP A 186 -8.41 -11.85 26.60
CA TRP A 186 -7.03 -11.69 26.15
C TRP A 186 -6.68 -12.61 24.97
N ILE A 187 -7.23 -13.81 24.92
CA ILE A 187 -7.09 -14.70 23.76
C ILE A 187 -7.66 -14.07 22.50
N LYS A 188 -8.80 -13.37 22.57
CA LYS A 188 -9.34 -12.62 21.40
C LYS A 188 -8.39 -11.53 20.93
N VAL A 189 -7.77 -10.81 21.86
CA VAL A 189 -6.75 -9.80 21.52
C VAL A 189 -5.55 -10.48 20.86
N GLY A 190 -5.08 -11.60 21.39
CA GLY A 190 -3.98 -12.38 20.81
C GLY A 190 -4.28 -12.88 19.40
N ILE A 191 -5.49 -13.42 19.17
CA ILE A 191 -5.93 -13.88 17.84
C ILE A 191 -5.96 -12.70 16.86
N ALA A 192 -6.56 -11.56 17.25
CA ALA A 192 -6.60 -10.38 16.38
C ALA A 192 -5.18 -9.87 16.04
N THR A 193 -4.26 -9.92 17.01
CA THR A 193 -2.85 -9.56 16.81
C THR A 193 -2.17 -10.55 15.86
N ALA A 194 -2.41 -11.85 16.01
CA ALA A 194 -1.90 -12.89 15.11
C ALA A 194 -2.39 -12.69 13.68
N LEU A 195 -3.69 -12.40 13.49
CA LEU A 195 -4.26 -12.05 12.18
C LEU A 195 -3.57 -10.80 11.61
N GLY A 196 -3.28 -9.81 12.44
CA GLY A 196 -2.51 -8.63 12.04
C GLY A 196 -1.15 -8.99 11.46
N PHE A 197 -0.37 -9.83 12.14
CA PHE A 197 0.93 -10.31 11.64
C PHE A 197 0.80 -11.19 10.39
N CYS A 198 -0.29 -11.93 10.22
CA CYS A 198 -0.56 -12.68 8.99
C CYS A 198 -0.96 -11.79 7.81
N ASN A 199 -1.24 -10.52 8.07
CA ASN A 199 -1.45 -9.50 7.05
C ASN A 199 -0.18 -8.68 6.81
N HIS A 200 0.36 -7.98 7.83
CA HIS A 200 1.54 -7.12 7.66
C HIS A 200 2.32 -6.94 8.96
N MET A 201 3.66 -6.88 8.85
CA MET A 201 4.57 -6.76 10.00
C MET A 201 4.43 -5.45 10.78
N THR A 202 3.84 -4.40 10.21
CA THR A 202 3.52 -3.17 10.96
C THR A 202 2.60 -3.41 12.16
N THR A 203 2.00 -4.59 12.29
CA THR A 203 1.30 -5.01 13.52
C THR A 203 2.17 -4.91 14.78
N LEU A 204 3.50 -4.98 14.64
CA LEU A 204 4.45 -4.71 15.70
C LEU A 204 4.20 -3.34 16.37
N LEU A 205 3.77 -2.35 15.60
CA LEU A 205 3.62 -0.97 16.06
C LEU A 205 2.50 -0.81 17.11
N VAL A 206 1.46 -1.66 17.08
CA VAL A 206 0.34 -1.59 18.04
C VAL A 206 0.61 -2.37 19.33
N LEU A 207 1.68 -3.17 19.41
CA LEU A 207 2.01 -3.97 20.59
C LEU A 207 2.22 -3.15 21.87
N PRO A 208 2.87 -1.96 21.84
CA PRO A 208 2.97 -1.12 23.04
C PRO A 208 1.60 -0.73 23.62
N PHE A 209 0.61 -0.46 22.77
CA PHE A 209 -0.76 -0.16 23.21
C PHE A 209 -1.38 -1.36 23.96
N VAL A 210 -1.23 -2.56 23.40
CA VAL A 210 -1.72 -3.81 24.01
C VAL A 210 -0.99 -4.08 25.34
N ALA A 211 0.35 -4.01 25.34
CA ALA A 211 1.18 -4.32 26.49
C ALA A 211 0.91 -3.35 27.67
N ILE A 212 0.85 -2.05 27.40
CA ILE A 212 0.58 -1.04 28.44
C ILE A 212 -0.77 -1.31 29.11
N LEU A 213 -1.84 -1.51 28.33
CA LEU A 213 -3.16 -1.78 28.90
C LEU A 213 -3.25 -3.15 29.60
N PHE A 214 -2.52 -4.14 29.09
CA PHE A 214 -2.42 -5.43 29.76
C PHE A 214 -1.82 -5.27 31.17
N PHE A 215 -0.63 -4.65 31.30
CA PHE A 215 0.04 -4.47 32.57
C PHE A 215 -0.61 -3.41 33.48
N MET A 216 -1.42 -2.53 32.92
CA MET A 216 -2.26 -1.64 33.75
C MET A 216 -3.45 -2.37 34.38
N LYS A 217 -3.93 -3.45 33.78
CA LYS A 217 -5.07 -4.24 34.26
C LYS A 217 -4.64 -5.41 35.15
N GLU A 218 -3.60 -6.12 34.75
CA GLU A 218 -3.16 -7.37 35.36
C GLU A 218 -1.98 -7.11 36.31
N ASN A 219 -2.07 -7.57 37.54
CA ASN A 219 -0.93 -7.59 38.45
C ASN A 219 0.03 -8.71 38.07
N LEU A 220 1.35 -8.49 38.15
CA LEU A 220 2.35 -9.51 37.87
C LEU A 220 2.30 -10.62 38.94
N ASN A 221 1.71 -11.75 38.56
CA ASN A 221 1.62 -12.96 39.38
C ASN A 221 1.60 -14.22 38.48
N ARG A 222 1.63 -15.40 39.06
CA ARG A 222 1.64 -16.68 38.32
C ARG A 222 0.45 -16.83 37.36
N ILE A 223 -0.72 -16.30 37.71
CA ILE A 223 -1.93 -16.37 36.88
C ILE A 223 -1.75 -15.49 35.64
N THR A 224 -1.21 -14.31 35.81
CA THR A 224 -0.91 -13.38 34.70
C THR A 224 0.13 -13.95 33.74
N VAL A 225 1.19 -14.57 34.26
CA VAL A 225 2.19 -15.27 33.43
C VAL A 225 1.52 -16.39 32.63
N LYS A 226 0.65 -17.20 33.26
CA LYS A 226 -0.13 -18.23 32.56
C LYS A 226 -1.01 -17.64 31.45
N LYS A 227 -1.67 -16.49 31.69
CA LYS A 227 -2.46 -15.79 30.65
C LYS A 227 -1.60 -15.38 29.47
N ILE A 228 -0.42 -14.78 29.71
CA ILE A 228 0.53 -14.41 28.66
C ILE A 228 0.92 -15.63 27.84
N ILE A 229 1.35 -16.70 28.50
CA ILE A 229 1.81 -17.92 27.82
C ILE A 229 0.69 -18.52 26.96
N ILE A 230 -0.51 -18.68 27.52
CA ILE A 230 -1.64 -19.27 26.76
C ILE A 230 -2.01 -18.38 25.58
N THR A 231 -2.14 -17.07 25.78
CA THR A 231 -2.46 -16.13 24.71
C THR A 231 -1.40 -16.15 23.62
N PHE A 232 -0.12 -16.17 23.98
CA PHE A 232 0.99 -16.27 23.05
C PHE A 232 0.97 -17.57 22.25
N ILE A 233 0.80 -18.72 22.91
CA ILE A 233 0.72 -20.03 22.24
C ILE A 233 -0.43 -20.04 21.23
N VAL A 234 -1.65 -19.58 21.63
CA VAL A 234 -2.79 -19.51 20.72
C VAL A 234 -2.48 -18.59 19.53
N SER A 235 -1.86 -17.44 19.78
CA SER A 235 -1.47 -16.49 18.70
C SER A 235 -0.50 -17.15 17.73
N VAL A 236 0.53 -17.84 18.23
CA VAL A 236 1.50 -18.55 17.39
C VAL A 236 0.83 -19.67 16.59
N CYS A 237 -0.06 -20.44 17.21
CA CYS A 237 -0.82 -21.48 16.49
C CYS A 237 -1.64 -20.88 15.33
N VAL A 238 -2.31 -19.76 15.54
CA VAL A 238 -3.07 -19.07 14.48
C VAL A 238 -2.12 -18.59 13.37
N MET A 239 -0.99 -17.98 13.72
CA MET A 239 0.01 -17.55 12.74
C MET A 239 0.53 -18.72 11.91
N VAL A 240 0.96 -19.80 12.56
CA VAL A 240 1.47 -21.00 11.89
C VAL A 240 0.43 -21.55 10.92
N LEU A 241 -0.82 -21.72 11.34
CA LEU A 241 -1.89 -22.25 10.50
C LEU A 241 -2.10 -21.40 9.22
N ILE A 242 -2.04 -20.09 9.33
CA ILE A 242 -2.24 -19.19 8.19
C ILE A 242 -0.97 -19.14 7.31
N TYR A 243 0.22 -19.08 7.92
CA TYR A 243 1.49 -19.05 7.19
C TYR A 243 1.83 -20.38 6.49
N LEU A 244 1.24 -21.52 6.91
CA LEU A 244 1.32 -22.77 6.16
C LEU A 244 0.82 -22.65 4.72
N TYR A 245 -0.02 -21.66 4.43
CA TYR A 245 -0.40 -21.32 3.06
C TYR A 245 0.82 -21.16 2.14
N LEU A 246 1.87 -20.47 2.57
CA LEU A 246 3.02 -20.15 1.72
C LEU A 246 3.75 -21.40 1.23
N PRO A 247 4.25 -22.34 2.09
CA PRO A 247 4.91 -23.53 1.59
C PRO A 247 3.97 -24.47 0.84
N LEU A 248 2.75 -24.67 1.33
CA LEU A 248 1.78 -25.52 0.66
C LEU A 248 1.44 -25.01 -0.75
N ARG A 249 1.30 -23.69 -0.90
CA ARG A 249 1.02 -23.09 -2.18
C ARG A 249 2.24 -23.10 -3.10
N ALA A 250 3.44 -22.85 -2.56
CA ALA A 250 4.68 -22.92 -3.31
C ALA A 250 4.90 -24.31 -3.93
N PHE A 251 4.57 -25.39 -3.21
CA PHE A 251 4.59 -26.76 -3.73
C PHE A 251 3.67 -26.96 -4.95
N SER A 252 2.55 -26.26 -5.00
CA SER A 252 1.62 -26.32 -6.15
C SER A 252 2.12 -25.51 -7.34
N ASN A 253 3.24 -24.84 -7.23
CA ASN A 253 3.85 -24.03 -8.28
C ASN A 253 2.88 -23.01 -8.93
N PRO A 254 2.34 -22.03 -8.17
CA PRO A 254 1.48 -21.01 -8.73
C PRO A 254 2.22 -20.15 -9.76
N VAL A 255 1.48 -19.49 -10.65
CA VAL A 255 2.06 -18.64 -11.70
C VAL A 255 2.90 -17.49 -11.13
N LEU A 256 2.45 -16.93 -10.01
CA LEU A 256 3.20 -15.97 -9.18
C LEU A 256 3.65 -16.70 -7.91
N ASN A 257 4.95 -16.91 -7.78
CA ASN A 257 5.55 -17.67 -6.69
C ASN A 257 6.75 -16.93 -6.09
N TRP A 258 6.50 -15.75 -5.55
CA TRP A 258 7.56 -14.91 -5.01
C TRP A 258 8.33 -15.60 -3.88
N GLY A 259 9.64 -15.56 -3.95
CA GLY A 259 10.50 -16.18 -2.95
C GLY A 259 10.55 -17.70 -2.95
N ASN A 260 9.65 -18.37 -3.69
CA ASN A 260 9.52 -19.83 -3.74
C ASN A 260 9.70 -20.52 -2.38
N PRO A 261 8.83 -20.27 -1.38
CA PRO A 261 8.99 -20.70 0.02
C PRO A 261 8.69 -22.18 0.25
N VAL A 262 9.24 -23.08 -0.60
CA VAL A 262 9.05 -24.54 -0.54
C VAL A 262 9.83 -25.21 0.58
N ASN A 263 10.93 -24.62 1.04
CA ASN A 263 11.77 -25.12 2.12
C ASN A 263 11.87 -24.10 3.26
N PHE A 264 12.41 -24.53 4.40
CA PHE A 264 12.49 -23.67 5.58
C PHE A 264 13.37 -22.43 5.35
N GLU A 265 14.47 -22.52 4.61
CA GLU A 265 15.36 -21.39 4.32
C GLU A 265 14.61 -20.30 3.53
N ASN A 266 13.99 -20.67 2.41
CA ASN A 266 13.22 -19.74 1.57
C ASN A 266 12.00 -19.20 2.31
N PHE A 267 11.29 -20.06 3.05
CA PHE A 267 10.15 -19.64 3.88
C PHE A 267 10.59 -18.60 4.93
N TRP A 268 11.67 -18.85 5.64
CA TRP A 268 12.14 -17.95 6.70
C TRP A 268 12.61 -16.61 6.13
N ARG A 269 13.32 -16.61 5.00
CA ARG A 269 13.74 -15.40 4.29
C ARG A 269 12.53 -14.58 3.81
N HIS A 270 11.52 -15.25 3.32
CA HIS A 270 10.28 -14.63 2.87
C HIS A 270 9.47 -14.06 4.04
N PHE A 271 9.24 -14.87 5.07
CA PHE A 271 8.51 -14.48 6.29
C PHE A 271 9.15 -13.28 7.01
N THR A 272 10.47 -13.26 7.10
CA THR A 272 11.19 -12.16 7.77
C THR A 272 11.36 -10.91 6.90
N GLY A 273 10.98 -10.96 5.63
CA GLY A 273 11.20 -9.85 4.69
C GLY A 273 12.68 -9.54 4.48
N LYS A 274 13.57 -10.54 4.49
CA LYS A 274 15.04 -10.35 4.48
C LYS A 274 15.50 -9.39 3.39
N GLN A 275 14.89 -9.41 2.22
CA GLN A 275 15.27 -8.53 1.10
C GLN A 275 15.04 -7.03 1.36
N TYR A 276 14.15 -6.67 2.30
CA TYR A 276 13.79 -5.29 2.64
C TYR A 276 14.50 -4.76 3.90
N GLN A 277 15.18 -5.64 4.65
CA GLN A 277 15.85 -5.25 5.89
C GLN A 277 17.00 -4.27 5.68
N VAL A 278 17.56 -4.21 4.47
CA VAL A 278 18.67 -3.28 4.11
C VAL A 278 18.26 -1.82 4.22
N TRP A 279 16.96 -1.52 4.11
CA TRP A 279 16.44 -0.15 4.25
C TRP A 279 15.99 0.19 5.67
N LEU A 280 15.94 -0.80 6.57
CA LEU A 280 15.52 -0.58 7.95
C LEU A 280 16.73 -0.23 8.80
N PHE A 281 16.67 0.88 9.54
CA PHE A 281 17.77 1.43 10.34
C PHE A 281 19.07 1.65 9.53
N SER A 282 18.93 2.07 8.27
CA SER A 282 20.04 2.23 7.33
C SER A 282 21.00 3.36 7.73
N SER A 283 20.50 4.51 8.15
CA SER A 283 21.32 5.64 8.62
C SER A 283 20.51 6.68 9.41
N PHE A 284 21.20 7.52 10.17
CA PHE A 284 20.58 8.67 10.85
C PHE A 284 20.05 9.70 9.85
N ASP A 285 20.73 9.91 8.73
CA ASP A 285 20.30 10.84 7.67
C ASP A 285 19.00 10.39 7.03
N SER A 286 18.83 9.08 6.78
CA SER A 286 17.56 8.51 6.33
C SER A 286 16.44 8.75 7.33
N ALA A 287 16.69 8.51 8.61
CA ALA A 287 15.70 8.80 9.66
C ALA A 287 15.31 10.28 9.72
N LYS A 288 16.29 11.19 9.61
CA LYS A 288 16.07 12.64 9.56
C LYS A 288 15.27 13.04 8.32
N LYS A 289 15.57 12.47 7.14
CA LYS A 289 14.83 12.68 5.89
C LYS A 289 13.36 12.27 6.06
N GLN A 290 13.09 11.06 6.57
CA GLN A 290 11.73 10.56 6.78
C GLN A 290 10.98 11.33 7.87
N PHE A 291 11.65 11.78 8.91
CA PHE A 291 11.04 12.64 9.94
C PHE A 291 10.64 14.00 9.36
N ASN A 292 11.51 14.64 8.58
CA ASN A 292 11.18 15.89 7.89
C ASN A 292 10.02 15.70 6.91
N TYR A 293 10.02 14.59 6.16
CA TYR A 293 8.93 14.23 5.28
C TYR A 293 7.59 14.11 6.04
N TYR A 294 7.60 13.40 7.17
CA TYR A 294 6.41 13.27 8.03
C TYR A 294 5.88 14.63 8.48
N LEU A 295 6.76 15.50 9.00
CA LEU A 295 6.35 16.84 9.48
C LEU A 295 5.81 17.73 8.35
N GLN A 296 6.40 17.68 7.16
CA GLN A 296 5.96 18.47 6.00
C GLN A 296 4.60 18.00 5.47
N ASN A 297 4.34 16.70 5.50
CA ASN A 297 3.09 16.12 4.99
C ASN A 297 1.97 16.04 6.03
N LEU A 298 2.29 16.16 7.33
CA LEU A 298 1.30 16.08 8.40
C LEU A 298 0.14 17.10 8.26
N PRO A 299 0.37 18.38 7.84
CA PRO A 299 -0.72 19.31 7.57
C PRO A 299 -1.62 18.85 6.40
N ASP A 300 -1.07 18.16 5.42
CA ASP A 300 -1.82 17.63 4.28
C ASP A 300 -2.70 16.43 4.68
N GLU A 301 -2.29 15.66 5.70
CA GLU A 301 -3.05 14.51 6.20
C GLU A 301 -4.40 14.93 6.78
N PHE A 302 -4.37 15.90 7.71
CA PHE A 302 -5.54 16.30 8.50
C PHE A 302 -6.10 17.68 8.14
N THR A 303 -5.43 18.43 7.28
CA THR A 303 -5.57 19.88 7.13
C THR A 303 -5.20 20.66 8.41
N TYR A 304 -4.78 21.90 8.30
CA TYR A 304 -4.44 22.72 9.48
C TYR A 304 -5.62 22.87 10.46
N ALA A 305 -6.84 22.86 9.97
CA ALA A 305 -8.03 23.09 10.79
C ALA A 305 -8.28 21.98 11.82
N TYR A 306 -7.98 20.71 11.49
CA TYR A 306 -8.19 19.62 12.43
C TYR A 306 -7.19 19.60 13.58
N PHE A 307 -6.02 20.25 13.42
CA PHE A 307 -5.04 20.37 14.51
C PHE A 307 -5.60 21.09 15.75
N VAL A 308 -6.61 21.96 15.59
CA VAL A 308 -7.29 22.58 16.72
C VAL A 308 -7.87 21.51 17.66
N PHE A 309 -8.47 20.46 17.09
CA PHE A 309 -9.01 19.36 17.90
C PHE A 309 -7.89 18.49 18.48
N ILE A 310 -6.82 18.21 17.73
CA ILE A 310 -5.69 17.40 18.22
C ILE A 310 -5.04 18.11 19.42
N LEU A 311 -4.71 19.39 19.32
CA LEU A 311 -4.08 20.16 20.39
C LEU A 311 -4.99 20.29 21.62
N ALA A 312 -6.27 20.60 21.40
CA ALA A 312 -7.27 20.64 22.47
C ALA A 312 -7.39 19.26 23.16
N GLY A 313 -7.29 18.17 22.40
CA GLY A 313 -7.37 16.82 22.90
C GLY A 313 -6.14 16.37 23.70
N ILE A 314 -4.95 16.74 23.26
CA ILE A 314 -3.70 16.56 24.04
C ILE A 314 -3.85 17.19 25.41
N PHE A 315 -4.26 18.46 25.46
CA PHE A 315 -4.47 19.18 26.72
C PHE A 315 -5.60 18.53 27.57
N TYR A 316 -6.73 18.20 26.97
CA TYR A 316 -7.87 17.65 27.68
C TYR A 316 -7.61 16.25 28.22
N SER A 317 -6.96 15.37 27.45
CA SER A 317 -6.59 14.03 27.88
C SER A 317 -5.56 14.06 29.03
N LEU A 318 -4.60 14.96 28.99
CA LEU A 318 -3.61 15.16 30.07
C LEU A 318 -4.30 15.56 31.38
N LYS A 319 -5.35 16.38 31.31
CA LYS A 319 -6.11 16.83 32.49
C LYS A 319 -7.10 15.78 33.03
N THR A 320 -7.74 15.02 32.13
CA THR A 320 -8.82 14.11 32.50
C THR A 320 -8.36 12.68 32.76
N SER A 321 -7.32 12.22 32.06
CA SER A 321 -6.78 10.88 32.24
C SER A 321 -5.31 10.80 31.77
N LYS A 322 -4.39 11.11 32.68
CA LYS A 322 -2.95 11.01 32.41
C LYS A 322 -2.52 9.65 31.86
N LYS A 323 -3.13 8.56 32.34
CA LYS A 323 -2.82 7.19 31.88
C LYS A 323 -3.13 7.01 30.40
N ILE A 324 -4.26 7.53 29.94
CA ILE A 324 -4.67 7.47 28.53
C ILE A 324 -3.82 8.40 27.67
N PHE A 325 -3.49 9.61 28.18
CA PHE A 325 -2.57 10.50 27.52
C PHE A 325 -1.21 9.82 27.23
N TYR A 326 -0.60 9.21 28.25
CA TYR A 326 0.69 8.52 28.09
C TYR A 326 0.57 7.28 27.21
N LEU A 327 -0.55 6.55 27.24
CA LEU A 327 -0.80 5.42 26.34
C LEU A 327 -0.76 5.86 24.87
N PHE A 328 -1.49 6.92 24.53
CA PHE A 328 -1.50 7.45 23.16
C PHE A 328 -0.15 8.00 22.76
N LEU A 329 0.48 8.80 23.62
CA LEU A 329 1.78 9.39 23.36
C LEU A 329 2.87 8.34 23.15
N THR A 330 2.93 7.31 24.02
CA THR A 330 3.93 6.25 23.90
C THR A 330 3.73 5.44 22.62
N THR A 331 2.48 5.08 22.29
CA THR A 331 2.18 4.34 21.06
C THR A 331 2.49 5.17 19.82
N PHE A 332 2.14 6.46 19.85
CA PHE A 332 2.46 7.42 18.78
C PHE A 332 3.97 7.52 18.55
N LEU A 333 4.72 7.78 19.62
CA LEU A 333 6.17 7.94 19.54
C LEU A 333 6.85 6.64 19.09
N PHE A 334 6.44 5.48 19.62
CA PHE A 334 6.99 4.20 19.19
C PHE A 334 6.76 3.96 17.70
N SER A 335 5.52 4.20 17.23
CA SER A 335 5.17 4.06 15.82
C SER A 335 5.99 5.01 14.95
N LEU A 336 6.05 6.29 15.29
CA LEU A 336 6.78 7.30 14.53
C LEU A 336 8.29 6.98 14.48
N LEU A 337 8.91 6.75 15.66
CA LEU A 337 10.34 6.49 15.77
C LEU A 337 10.75 5.19 15.05
N TYR A 338 9.90 4.18 15.00
CA TYR A 338 10.18 2.98 14.20
C TYR A 338 10.12 3.28 12.71
N VAL A 339 9.04 3.92 12.26
CA VAL A 339 8.76 4.12 10.83
C VAL A 339 9.75 5.06 10.16
N ILE A 340 10.18 6.14 10.82
CA ILE A 340 11.16 7.07 10.23
C ILE A 340 12.53 6.41 9.95
N ASN A 341 12.81 5.26 10.57
CA ASN A 341 14.03 4.48 10.32
C ASN A 341 13.89 3.51 9.12
N TYR A 342 12.81 3.61 8.34
CA TYR A 342 12.64 2.80 7.14
C TYR A 342 12.76 3.69 5.89
N ASP A 343 13.87 3.57 5.15
CA ASP A 343 14.20 4.43 4.02
C ASP A 343 13.58 3.94 2.71
N ILE A 344 12.27 4.12 2.59
CA ILE A 344 11.51 3.81 1.36
C ILE A 344 10.80 5.05 0.84
N VAL A 345 10.43 5.03 -0.44
CA VAL A 345 9.83 6.18 -1.13
C VAL A 345 8.33 6.33 -0.83
N ASP A 346 7.63 5.22 -0.65
CA ASP A 346 6.18 5.12 -0.45
C ASP A 346 5.80 4.88 1.02
N ILE A 347 6.47 5.59 1.92
CA ILE A 347 6.39 5.40 3.38
C ILE A 347 5.05 5.82 4.01
N ASP A 348 4.21 6.56 3.29
CA ASP A 348 2.98 7.17 3.86
C ASP A 348 2.09 6.17 4.61
N SER A 349 1.93 4.97 4.05
CA SER A 349 1.08 3.92 4.62
C SER A 349 1.62 3.35 5.95
N TYR A 350 2.91 3.44 6.19
CA TYR A 350 3.51 2.99 7.45
C TYR A 350 3.18 3.93 8.62
N PHE A 351 2.88 5.21 8.35
CA PHE A 351 2.49 6.19 9.37
C PHE A 351 1.03 6.04 9.84
N LEU A 352 0.22 5.17 9.26
CA LEU A 352 -1.21 5.04 9.55
C LEU A 352 -1.53 4.88 11.04
N LEU A 353 -0.73 4.10 11.80
CA LEU A 353 -0.98 3.96 13.24
C LEU A 353 -0.71 5.29 14.00
N SER A 354 0.28 6.06 13.59
CA SER A 354 0.53 7.39 14.18
C SER A 354 -0.65 8.33 13.94
N PHE A 355 -1.25 8.29 12.75
CA PHE A 355 -2.45 9.08 12.41
C PHE A 355 -3.68 8.63 13.20
N ILE A 356 -3.84 7.32 13.43
CA ILE A 356 -4.89 6.79 14.32
C ILE A 356 -4.70 7.34 15.75
N MET A 357 -3.48 7.35 16.28
CA MET A 357 -3.21 7.89 17.62
C MET A 357 -3.50 9.40 17.71
N LEU A 358 -3.12 10.19 16.69
CA LEU A 358 -3.46 11.61 16.61
C LEU A 358 -4.98 11.84 16.56
N SER A 359 -5.70 10.98 15.82
CA SER A 359 -7.16 11.03 15.74
C SER A 359 -7.83 10.68 17.09
N LEU A 360 -7.23 9.80 17.89
CA LEU A 360 -7.69 9.55 19.27
C LEU A 360 -7.53 10.80 20.16
N PHE A 361 -6.42 11.54 20.03
CA PHE A 361 -6.31 12.85 20.68
C PHE A 361 -7.37 13.83 20.15
N GLY A 362 -7.58 13.89 18.84
CA GLY A 362 -8.62 14.72 18.21
C GLY A 362 -10.01 14.44 18.79
N ALA A 363 -10.33 13.17 19.07
CA ALA A 363 -11.59 12.78 19.70
C ALA A 363 -11.80 13.41 21.08
N TYR A 364 -10.75 13.43 21.90
CA TYR A 364 -10.78 14.12 23.19
C TYR A 364 -10.95 15.64 23.02
N GLY A 365 -10.38 16.23 21.97
CA GLY A 365 -10.53 17.65 21.65
C GLY A 365 -11.95 18.01 21.23
N ILE A 366 -12.58 17.20 20.37
CA ILE A 366 -13.98 17.40 20.00
C ILE A 366 -14.88 17.31 21.22
N LYS A 367 -14.67 16.30 22.10
CA LYS A 367 -15.39 16.18 23.35
C LYS A 367 -15.22 17.40 24.25
N PHE A 368 -13.99 17.91 24.40
CA PHE A 368 -13.69 19.13 25.18
C PHE A 368 -14.47 20.34 24.67
N ILE A 369 -14.51 20.55 23.37
CA ILE A 369 -15.24 21.64 22.74
C ILE A 369 -16.75 21.49 22.96
N PHE A 370 -17.30 20.28 22.82
CA PHE A 370 -18.71 20.00 23.10
C PHE A 370 -19.11 20.27 24.55
N GLU A 371 -18.20 20.06 25.50
CA GLU A 371 -18.45 20.37 26.92
C GLU A 371 -18.34 21.85 27.24
N LYS A 372 -17.40 22.57 26.58
CA LYS A 372 -17.08 23.98 26.94
C LYS A 372 -17.99 25.01 26.29
N VAL A 373 -18.41 24.77 25.03
CA VAL A 373 -19.24 25.73 24.29
C VAL A 373 -20.67 25.83 24.86
N GLY A 374 -21.10 24.88 25.71
CA GLY A 374 -22.37 24.90 26.46
C GLY A 374 -23.65 24.73 25.61
N ARG A 375 -23.67 25.18 24.37
CA ARG A 375 -24.76 24.95 23.38
C ARG A 375 -24.29 24.00 22.32
N ILE A 376 -24.79 22.78 22.37
CA ILE A 376 -24.40 21.67 21.49
C ILE A 376 -24.45 22.03 19.98
N TYR A 377 -25.44 22.83 19.57
CA TYR A 377 -25.60 23.22 18.17
C TYR A 377 -24.39 23.99 17.61
N TYR A 378 -23.83 24.94 18.37
CA TYR A 378 -22.64 25.68 17.92
C TYR A 378 -21.41 24.80 17.81
N SER A 379 -21.23 23.87 18.76
CA SER A 379 -20.11 22.92 18.72
C SER A 379 -20.24 21.94 17.54
N LEU A 380 -21.47 21.47 17.24
CA LEU A 380 -21.74 20.62 16.11
C LEU A 380 -21.52 21.35 14.77
N SER A 381 -22.02 22.60 14.67
CA SER A 381 -21.79 23.41 13.46
C SER A 381 -20.31 23.65 13.23
N PHE A 382 -19.54 23.96 14.29
CA PHE A 382 -18.09 24.15 14.20
C PHE A 382 -17.37 22.87 13.74
N ALA A 383 -17.68 21.73 14.37
CA ALA A 383 -17.10 20.44 13.98
C ALA A 383 -17.48 20.06 12.53
N LEU A 384 -18.73 20.31 12.14
CA LEU A 384 -19.21 20.03 10.79
C LEU A 384 -18.51 20.90 9.72
N ILE A 385 -18.32 22.19 9.99
CA ILE A 385 -17.61 23.11 9.07
C ILE A 385 -16.19 22.62 8.84
N ILE A 386 -15.46 22.24 9.92
CA ILE A 386 -14.11 21.72 9.80
C ILE A 386 -14.12 20.37 9.07
N LEU A 387 -15.08 19.49 9.35
CA LEU A 387 -15.19 18.20 8.67
C LEU A 387 -15.43 18.37 7.14
N ILE A 388 -16.32 19.29 6.76
CA ILE A 388 -16.56 19.62 5.35
C ILE A 388 -15.28 20.17 4.72
N TYR A 389 -14.56 21.04 5.42
CA TYR A 389 -13.28 21.56 4.93
C TYR A 389 -12.24 20.45 4.72
N VAL A 390 -12.08 19.51 5.66
CA VAL A 390 -11.17 18.35 5.52
C VAL A 390 -11.59 17.50 4.33
N PHE A 391 -12.88 17.21 4.21
CA PHE A 391 -13.43 16.43 3.10
C PHE A 391 -13.14 17.08 1.75
N VAL A 392 -13.50 18.36 1.58
CA VAL A 392 -13.32 19.09 0.31
C VAL A 392 -11.85 19.23 -0.06
N SER A 393 -10.98 19.43 0.94
CA SER A 393 -9.52 19.56 0.74
C SER A 393 -8.85 18.24 0.31
N ASN A 394 -9.30 17.11 0.86
CA ASN A 394 -8.68 15.81 0.63
C ASN A 394 -9.33 15.03 -0.53
N TYR A 395 -10.61 15.25 -0.83
CA TYR A 395 -11.32 14.57 -1.91
C TYR A 395 -10.55 14.56 -3.25
N PRO A 396 -10.11 15.72 -3.80
CA PRO A 396 -9.39 15.73 -5.06
C PRO A 396 -8.03 15.02 -4.99
N LYS A 397 -7.39 15.01 -3.82
CA LYS A 397 -6.06 14.37 -3.64
C LYS A 397 -6.13 12.84 -3.65
N VAL A 398 -7.25 12.28 -3.18
CA VAL A 398 -7.43 10.82 -3.04
C VAL A 398 -8.35 10.21 -4.09
N ASN A 399 -9.08 11.03 -4.84
CA ASN A 399 -10.02 10.51 -5.84
C ASN A 399 -9.29 9.77 -6.95
N GLN A 400 -9.61 8.50 -7.16
CA GLN A 400 -9.04 7.62 -8.18
C GLN A 400 -10.12 7.13 -9.17
N SER A 401 -11.34 7.68 -9.12
CA SER A 401 -12.50 7.14 -9.86
C SER A 401 -12.37 7.16 -11.39
N ASP A 402 -11.50 8.00 -11.93
CA ASP A 402 -11.27 8.13 -13.37
C ASP A 402 -9.87 7.64 -13.82
N ILE A 403 -9.12 6.96 -12.93
CA ILE A 403 -7.76 6.57 -13.23
C ILE A 403 -7.72 5.31 -14.12
N HIS A 404 -7.21 5.47 -15.33
CA HIS A 404 -6.99 4.41 -16.31
C HIS A 404 -5.58 4.45 -16.90
N THR A 405 -4.75 5.39 -16.45
CA THR A 405 -3.43 5.64 -17.05
C THR A 405 -2.56 4.39 -17.04
N PHE A 406 -2.52 3.66 -15.91
CA PHE A 406 -1.70 2.44 -15.78
C PHE A 406 -2.22 1.29 -16.63
N GLU A 407 -3.54 1.15 -16.72
CA GLU A 407 -4.19 0.18 -17.62
C GLU A 407 -3.83 0.45 -19.08
N ASP A 408 -4.07 1.70 -19.53
CA ASP A 408 -3.85 2.10 -20.91
C ASP A 408 -2.37 1.99 -21.28
N TYR A 409 -1.47 2.42 -20.39
CA TYR A 409 -0.03 2.32 -20.58
C TYR A 409 0.43 0.87 -20.71
N THR A 410 0.06 0.02 -19.75
CA THR A 410 0.42 -1.39 -19.74
C THR A 410 -0.11 -2.13 -20.96
N LYS A 411 -1.39 -1.97 -21.27
CA LYS A 411 -2.00 -2.62 -22.45
C LYS A 411 -1.43 -2.10 -23.76
N SER A 412 -1.04 -0.81 -23.83
CA SER A 412 -0.41 -0.25 -25.02
C SER A 412 1.01 -0.78 -25.23
N ILE A 413 1.82 -0.92 -24.18
CA ILE A 413 3.13 -1.57 -24.26
C ILE A 413 2.97 -3.01 -24.78
N LEU A 414 2.13 -3.80 -24.10
CA LEU A 414 1.91 -5.20 -24.47
C LEU A 414 1.39 -5.37 -25.91
N LYS A 415 0.57 -4.45 -26.41
CA LYS A 415 0.09 -4.45 -27.81
C LYS A 415 1.16 -4.06 -28.81
N SER A 416 2.09 -3.18 -28.42
CA SER A 416 3.08 -2.62 -29.35
C SER A 416 4.21 -3.59 -29.70
N VAL A 417 4.42 -4.63 -28.91
CA VAL A 417 5.48 -5.62 -29.13
C VAL A 417 5.01 -6.80 -29.97
N GLU A 418 5.93 -7.43 -30.67
CA GLU A 418 5.65 -8.62 -31.47
C GLU A 418 5.18 -9.80 -30.62
N LYS A 419 4.55 -10.81 -31.28
CA LYS A 419 4.15 -12.02 -30.57
C LYS A 419 5.35 -12.79 -30.04
N ASN A 420 5.17 -13.40 -28.86
CA ASN A 420 6.20 -14.19 -28.16
C ASN A 420 7.50 -13.43 -27.87
N SER A 421 7.47 -12.10 -27.80
CA SER A 421 8.64 -11.27 -27.50
C SER A 421 9.02 -11.28 -26.01
N ILE A 422 10.28 -10.93 -25.73
CA ILE A 422 10.79 -10.67 -24.38
C ILE A 422 10.80 -9.16 -24.16
N ILE A 423 10.30 -8.73 -23.00
CA ILE A 423 10.34 -7.34 -22.52
C ILE A 423 11.20 -7.31 -21.25
N LEU A 424 12.38 -6.69 -21.37
CA LEU A 424 13.30 -6.47 -20.24
C LEU A 424 13.11 -5.06 -19.69
N THR A 425 12.73 -4.91 -18.43
CA THR A 425 12.47 -3.63 -17.79
C THR A 425 12.60 -3.77 -16.26
N TYR A 426 12.58 -2.66 -15.52
CA TYR A 426 12.39 -2.66 -14.06
C TYR A 426 11.40 -1.57 -13.62
N GLN A 427 10.45 -1.24 -14.50
CA GLN A 427 9.33 -0.33 -14.21
C GLN A 427 8.27 -1.05 -13.35
N TRP A 428 8.62 -1.44 -12.13
CA TRP A 428 7.72 -2.17 -11.24
C TRP A 428 6.39 -1.43 -11.05
N ASP A 429 6.46 -0.17 -10.59
CA ASP A 429 5.31 0.63 -10.19
C ASP A 429 4.35 1.00 -11.34
N TYR A 430 4.83 0.91 -12.58
CA TYR A 430 4.16 1.49 -13.74
C TYR A 430 3.69 0.45 -14.75
N PHE A 431 4.43 -0.65 -14.87
CA PHE A 431 4.23 -1.63 -15.93
C PHE A 431 4.32 -3.08 -15.45
N VAL A 432 5.38 -3.48 -14.72
CA VAL A 432 5.60 -4.89 -14.37
C VAL A 432 4.47 -5.43 -13.47
N SER A 433 4.20 -4.77 -12.35
CA SER A 433 3.12 -5.14 -11.43
C SER A 433 1.75 -5.11 -12.14
N PRO A 434 1.35 -4.04 -12.86
CA PRO A 434 0.14 -4.04 -13.67
C PRO A 434 0.08 -5.16 -14.71
N SER A 435 1.20 -5.52 -15.37
CA SER A 435 1.24 -6.58 -16.39
C SER A 435 0.84 -7.94 -15.83
N TYR A 436 1.19 -8.24 -14.57
CA TYR A 436 0.79 -9.49 -13.92
C TYR A 436 -0.74 -9.63 -13.84
N TYR A 437 -1.45 -8.55 -13.52
CA TYR A 437 -2.91 -8.57 -13.52
C TYR A 437 -3.47 -8.81 -14.93
N TYR A 438 -3.05 -8.01 -15.91
CA TYR A 438 -3.62 -8.11 -17.25
C TYR A 438 -3.25 -9.43 -17.92
N GLN A 439 -2.05 -9.93 -17.74
CA GLN A 439 -1.63 -11.20 -18.33
C GLN A 439 -2.24 -12.42 -17.63
N TYR A 440 -2.20 -12.48 -16.30
CA TYR A 440 -2.59 -13.69 -15.57
C TYR A 440 -4.05 -13.75 -15.14
N VAL A 441 -4.73 -12.62 -15.06
CA VAL A 441 -6.15 -12.55 -14.68
C VAL A 441 -7.04 -12.28 -15.89
N GLU A 442 -6.70 -11.30 -16.74
CA GLU A 442 -7.46 -10.98 -17.95
C GLU A 442 -7.01 -11.78 -19.19
N ASN A 443 -5.98 -12.60 -19.09
CA ASN A 443 -5.39 -13.38 -20.20
C ASN A 443 -4.95 -12.51 -21.40
N PHE A 444 -4.57 -11.25 -21.15
CA PHE A 444 -4.18 -10.31 -22.18
C PHE A 444 -2.71 -10.44 -22.52
N ARG A 445 -2.38 -10.80 -23.79
CA ARG A 445 -1.00 -10.93 -24.30
C ARG A 445 -0.08 -11.77 -23.38
N ARG A 446 -0.54 -12.94 -22.94
CA ARG A 446 0.27 -13.90 -22.17
C ARG A 446 1.47 -14.46 -22.94
N ASP A 447 1.47 -14.26 -24.25
CA ASP A 447 2.58 -14.61 -25.13
C ASP A 447 3.79 -13.66 -24.95
N ALA A 448 3.58 -12.39 -24.56
CA ALA A 448 4.66 -11.45 -24.27
C ALA A 448 5.28 -11.76 -22.90
N ILE A 449 6.59 -11.97 -22.86
CA ILE A 449 7.31 -12.39 -21.66
C ILE A 449 7.90 -11.17 -20.98
N VAL A 450 7.26 -10.71 -19.90
CA VAL A 450 7.74 -9.58 -19.10
C VAL A 450 8.74 -10.08 -18.06
N ILE A 451 9.96 -9.60 -18.12
CA ILE A 451 11.05 -9.94 -17.21
C ILE A 451 11.49 -8.68 -16.48
N ASP A 452 11.34 -8.69 -15.15
CA ASP A 452 11.90 -7.64 -14.30
C ASP A 452 13.40 -7.88 -14.06
N LYS A 453 14.21 -6.90 -14.45
CA LYS A 453 15.66 -6.95 -14.35
C LYS A 453 16.15 -7.06 -12.90
N GLU A 454 15.50 -6.37 -11.95
CA GLU A 454 15.90 -6.41 -10.54
C GLU A 454 15.56 -7.77 -9.90
N LEU A 455 14.49 -8.41 -10.34
CA LEU A 455 14.14 -9.75 -9.88
C LEU A 455 15.09 -10.83 -10.42
N LEU A 456 15.78 -10.59 -11.55
CA LEU A 456 16.85 -11.49 -12.03
C LEU A 456 18.04 -11.59 -11.06
N ARG A 457 18.15 -10.69 -10.09
CA ARG A 457 19.14 -10.76 -8.99
C ARG A 457 18.69 -11.68 -7.84
N ARG A 458 17.60 -12.46 -8.02
CA ARG A 458 17.00 -13.35 -7.02
C ARG A 458 16.93 -14.78 -7.54
N SER A 459 17.42 -15.73 -6.76
CA SER A 459 17.48 -17.15 -7.14
C SER A 459 16.10 -17.73 -7.50
N TRP A 460 15.07 -17.37 -6.76
CA TRP A 460 13.71 -17.91 -6.95
C TRP A 460 13.08 -17.49 -8.29
N TYR A 461 13.48 -16.35 -8.84
CA TYR A 461 12.85 -15.81 -10.05
C TYR A 461 13.16 -16.64 -11.29
N TYR A 462 14.35 -17.24 -11.37
CA TYR A 462 14.70 -18.17 -12.46
C TYR A 462 13.79 -19.40 -12.49
N ASN A 463 13.43 -19.95 -11.32
CA ASN A 463 12.47 -21.04 -11.23
C ASN A 463 11.08 -20.63 -11.75
N GLN A 464 10.66 -19.40 -11.49
CA GLN A 464 9.39 -18.87 -12.00
C GLN A 464 9.43 -18.69 -13.53
N ILE A 465 10.53 -18.14 -14.08
CA ILE A 465 10.70 -17.96 -15.53
C ILE A 465 10.78 -19.33 -16.22
N GLU A 466 11.62 -20.25 -15.73
CA GLU A 466 11.80 -21.58 -16.34
C GLU A 466 10.48 -22.36 -16.41
N ARG A 467 9.64 -22.24 -15.39
CA ARG A 467 8.34 -22.89 -15.37
C ARG A 467 7.33 -22.26 -16.31
N ASN A 468 7.24 -20.93 -16.33
CA ASN A 468 6.27 -20.22 -17.13
C ASN A 468 6.71 -20.11 -18.61
N HIS A 469 8.02 -20.04 -18.85
CA HIS A 469 8.65 -19.82 -20.16
C HIS A 469 9.97 -20.63 -20.27
N PRO A 470 9.93 -21.98 -20.35
CA PRO A 470 11.13 -22.83 -20.27
C PRO A 470 12.15 -22.55 -21.37
N ASP A 471 11.69 -22.14 -22.55
CA ASP A 471 12.56 -21.84 -23.69
C ASP A 471 13.48 -20.66 -23.45
N VAL A 472 13.07 -19.67 -22.64
CA VAL A 472 13.88 -18.49 -22.29
C VAL A 472 15.12 -18.89 -21.51
N ILE A 473 14.98 -19.78 -20.54
CA ILE A 473 16.10 -20.23 -19.69
C ILE A 473 17.00 -21.22 -20.41
N LYS A 474 16.47 -22.02 -21.35
CA LYS A 474 17.22 -23.07 -22.04
C LYS A 474 18.52 -22.55 -22.67
N ASN A 475 18.48 -21.40 -23.32
CA ASN A 475 19.63 -20.82 -24.05
C ASN A 475 20.69 -20.22 -23.13
N ILE A 476 20.34 -19.88 -21.88
CA ILE A 476 21.21 -19.23 -20.89
C ILE A 476 21.43 -20.11 -19.65
N LYS A 477 21.07 -21.39 -19.72
CA LYS A 477 21.00 -22.28 -18.54
C LYS A 477 22.33 -22.42 -17.81
N GLU A 478 23.43 -22.50 -18.56
CA GLU A 478 24.78 -22.59 -17.98
C GLU A 478 25.14 -21.31 -17.19
N ASP A 479 24.91 -20.15 -17.78
CA ASP A 479 25.17 -18.86 -17.10
C ASP A 479 24.27 -18.66 -15.89
N VAL A 480 23.00 -19.06 -15.97
CA VAL A 480 22.07 -19.07 -14.83
C VAL A 480 22.58 -19.99 -13.72
N ASN A 481 23.02 -21.21 -14.02
CA ASN A 481 23.55 -22.12 -12.99
C ASN A 481 24.80 -21.55 -12.31
N ASN A 482 25.74 -20.98 -13.08
CA ASN A 482 26.92 -20.35 -12.54
C ASN A 482 26.59 -19.13 -11.69
N PHE A 483 25.61 -18.32 -12.12
CA PHE A 483 25.12 -17.19 -11.34
C PHE A 483 24.50 -17.63 -10.01
N LEU A 484 23.66 -18.67 -10.03
CA LEU A 484 23.01 -19.18 -8.82
C LEU A 484 24.03 -19.74 -7.80
N ILE A 485 25.11 -20.35 -8.26
CA ILE A 485 26.21 -20.78 -7.40
C ILE A 485 26.90 -19.58 -6.76
N ALA A 486 27.21 -18.54 -7.54
CA ALA A 486 27.85 -17.32 -7.06
C ALA A 486 26.91 -16.48 -6.14
N LEU A 487 25.60 -16.53 -6.37
CA LEU A 487 24.59 -15.78 -5.62
C LEU A 487 24.32 -16.37 -4.23
N ARG A 488 24.45 -17.69 -4.08
CA ARG A 488 24.08 -18.41 -2.86
C ARG A 488 24.74 -17.90 -1.57
N PRO A 489 26.07 -17.61 -1.52
CA PRO A 489 26.70 -17.01 -0.35
C PRO A 489 26.11 -15.65 0.01
N PHE A 490 25.90 -14.76 -0.98
CA PHE A 490 25.26 -13.46 -0.77
C PHE A 490 23.87 -13.61 -0.13
N GLU A 491 23.05 -14.49 -0.68
CA GLU A 491 21.72 -14.74 -0.15
C GLU A 491 21.74 -15.29 1.27
N ARG A 492 22.80 -15.96 1.68
CA ARG A 492 23.01 -16.50 3.05
C ARG A 492 23.69 -15.52 3.99
N SER A 493 24.06 -14.32 3.49
CA SER A 493 24.87 -13.36 4.25
C SER A 493 26.26 -13.90 4.63
N GLU A 494 26.81 -14.76 3.78
CA GLU A 494 28.17 -15.27 3.81
C GLU A 494 29.09 -14.39 2.94
N GLU A 495 30.41 -14.56 3.07
CA GLU A 495 31.37 -13.90 2.21
C GLU A 495 31.21 -14.37 0.75
N TYR A 496 31.18 -13.43 -0.19
CA TYR A 496 30.94 -13.70 -1.62
C TYR A 496 31.84 -12.84 -2.52
N ASP A 497 32.09 -13.36 -3.72
CA ASP A 497 32.80 -12.65 -4.78
C ASP A 497 31.83 -11.80 -5.60
N SER A 498 31.86 -10.49 -5.38
CA SER A 498 30.99 -9.55 -6.05
C SER A 498 31.32 -9.38 -7.55
N GLU A 499 32.59 -9.52 -7.96
CA GLU A 499 32.99 -9.40 -9.37
C GLU A 499 32.51 -10.63 -10.16
N LEU A 500 32.66 -11.82 -9.57
CA LEU A 500 32.19 -13.08 -10.17
C LEU A 500 30.66 -13.07 -10.31
N LEU A 501 29.96 -12.60 -9.27
CA LEU A 501 28.51 -12.48 -9.27
C LEU A 501 28.04 -11.55 -10.41
N GLU A 502 28.63 -10.37 -10.51
CA GLU A 502 28.28 -9.39 -11.55
C GLU A 502 28.66 -9.88 -12.95
N LYS A 503 29.77 -10.59 -13.12
CA LYS A 503 30.19 -11.21 -14.39
C LYS A 503 29.13 -12.18 -14.93
N TYR A 504 28.60 -13.09 -14.10
CA TYR A 504 27.58 -14.05 -14.52
C TYR A 504 26.23 -13.35 -14.75
N TYR A 505 25.90 -12.35 -13.93
CA TYR A 505 24.69 -11.55 -14.14
C TYR A 505 24.70 -10.86 -15.51
N ARG A 506 25.82 -10.22 -15.89
CA ARG A 506 25.98 -9.57 -17.20
C ARG A 506 25.87 -10.57 -18.34
N LYS A 507 26.41 -11.79 -18.20
CA LYS A 507 26.27 -12.86 -19.20
C LYS A 507 24.80 -13.24 -19.40
N ILE A 508 24.02 -13.39 -18.33
CA ILE A 508 22.59 -13.65 -18.41
C ILE A 508 21.88 -12.53 -19.17
N MET A 509 22.16 -11.26 -18.81
CA MET A 509 21.56 -10.12 -19.48
C MET A 509 21.91 -10.08 -20.97
N THR A 510 23.18 -10.28 -21.31
CA THR A 510 23.63 -10.38 -22.71
C THR A 510 22.94 -11.52 -23.45
N GLY A 511 22.80 -12.68 -22.82
CA GLY A 511 22.12 -13.84 -23.39
C GLY A 511 20.64 -13.61 -23.67
N LEU A 512 19.93 -12.94 -22.74
CA LEU A 512 18.53 -12.53 -22.91
C LEU A 512 18.38 -11.49 -24.05
N ILE A 513 19.26 -10.49 -24.10
CA ILE A 513 19.25 -9.44 -25.12
C ILE A 513 19.54 -10.00 -26.52
N SER A 514 20.40 -11.02 -26.63
CA SER A 514 20.77 -11.66 -27.88
C SER A 514 19.96 -12.92 -28.24
N ASP A 515 18.81 -13.10 -27.63
CA ASP A 515 17.94 -14.25 -27.97
C ASP A 515 17.61 -14.25 -29.47
N LYS A 516 17.93 -15.36 -30.12
CA LYS A 516 17.75 -15.50 -31.57
C LYS A 516 16.36 -15.99 -31.96
N SER A 517 15.60 -16.47 -30.99
CA SER A 517 14.28 -17.10 -31.22
C SER A 517 13.13 -16.10 -31.05
N ARG A 518 13.41 -14.93 -30.48
CA ARG A 518 12.38 -13.98 -30.09
C ARG A 518 12.85 -12.54 -30.31
N ASP A 519 11.89 -11.66 -30.61
CA ASP A 519 12.16 -10.22 -30.55
C ASP A 519 12.33 -9.78 -29.09
N VAL A 520 13.33 -8.96 -28.84
CA VAL A 520 13.64 -8.44 -27.50
C VAL A 520 13.41 -6.94 -27.47
N TYR A 521 12.71 -6.52 -26.44
CA TYR A 521 12.43 -5.11 -26.14
C TYR A 521 13.00 -4.74 -24.77
N ILE A 522 13.57 -3.54 -24.67
CA ILE A 522 14.13 -3.01 -23.41
C ILE A 522 13.49 -1.68 -23.03
N GLY A 523 13.25 -1.51 -21.73
CA GLY A 523 12.70 -0.27 -21.17
C GLY A 523 13.65 0.92 -21.33
N LEU A 524 13.10 2.14 -21.35
CA LEU A 524 13.84 3.39 -21.42
C LEU A 524 14.87 3.51 -20.27
N GLU A 525 14.48 3.13 -19.08
CA GLU A 525 15.31 3.18 -17.88
C GLU A 525 16.53 2.25 -17.96
N LEU A 526 16.38 1.07 -18.53
CA LEU A 526 17.47 0.13 -18.75
C LEU A 526 18.46 0.68 -19.78
N PHE A 527 17.94 1.31 -20.84
CA PHE A 527 18.77 1.99 -21.83
C PHE A 527 19.57 3.15 -21.22
N GLN A 528 18.92 4.06 -20.50
CA GLN A 528 19.55 5.25 -19.95
C GLN A 528 20.54 4.94 -18.82
N ASN A 529 20.20 4.04 -17.93
CA ASN A 529 20.99 3.80 -16.74
C ASN A 529 22.11 2.76 -16.93
N GLU A 530 22.01 1.86 -17.89
CA GLU A 530 22.99 0.79 -18.04
C GLU A 530 23.68 0.82 -19.40
N ILE A 531 22.92 0.89 -20.50
CA ILE A 531 23.52 0.80 -21.83
C ILE A 531 24.24 2.10 -22.19
N GLN A 532 23.63 3.25 -22.00
CA GLN A 532 24.28 4.55 -22.25
C GLN A 532 25.48 4.79 -21.35
N ARG A 533 25.49 4.26 -20.13
CA ARG A 533 26.62 4.38 -19.20
C ARG A 533 27.72 3.33 -19.44
N GLY A 534 27.48 2.39 -20.36
CA GLY A 534 28.45 1.33 -20.67
C GLY A 534 28.49 0.20 -19.62
N GLU A 535 27.55 0.17 -18.66
CA GLU A 535 27.47 -0.89 -17.66
C GLU A 535 26.99 -2.21 -18.26
N LEU A 536 26.10 -2.15 -19.26
CA LEU A 536 25.63 -3.27 -20.05
C LEU A 536 25.98 -3.05 -21.52
N GLN A 537 26.80 -3.91 -22.09
CA GLN A 537 27.20 -3.85 -23.49
C GLN A 537 26.28 -4.69 -24.37
N LEU A 538 25.91 -4.16 -25.51
CA LEU A 538 25.22 -4.93 -26.52
C LEU A 538 26.18 -5.94 -27.16
N PRO A 539 25.67 -7.13 -27.57
CA PRO A 539 26.46 -8.06 -28.38
C PRO A 539 26.92 -7.42 -29.68
N GLU A 540 28.04 -7.90 -30.22
CA GLU A 540 28.59 -7.40 -31.47
C GLU A 540 27.58 -7.51 -32.61
N GLY A 541 27.44 -6.40 -33.37
CA GLY A 541 26.50 -6.31 -34.49
C GLY A 541 25.04 -6.09 -34.11
N TYR A 542 24.72 -5.88 -32.82
CA TYR A 542 23.40 -5.50 -32.39
C TYR A 542 23.28 -3.98 -32.15
N GLN A 543 22.12 -3.43 -32.47
CA GLN A 543 21.74 -2.05 -32.18
C GLN A 543 20.39 -1.98 -31.45
N ILE A 544 20.11 -0.85 -30.86
CA ILE A 544 18.84 -0.52 -30.20
C ILE A 544 18.09 0.49 -31.03
N VAL A 545 16.88 0.17 -31.41
CA VAL A 545 16.01 1.02 -32.22
C VAL A 545 14.82 1.51 -31.42
N PRO A 546 14.56 2.82 -31.31
CA PRO A 546 13.36 3.32 -30.66
C PRO A 546 12.11 2.75 -31.34
N HIS A 547 11.23 2.16 -30.54
CA HIS A 547 9.94 1.65 -31.00
C HIS A 547 8.83 2.63 -30.59
N LEU A 548 7.75 2.25 -29.92
CA LEU A 548 6.74 3.18 -29.41
C LEU A 548 6.98 3.55 -27.94
N PHE A 549 7.07 2.55 -27.09
CA PHE A 549 7.21 2.70 -25.64
C PHE A 549 8.53 2.14 -25.13
N MET A 550 9.20 1.37 -25.93
CA MET A 550 10.42 0.64 -25.59
C MET A 550 11.39 0.65 -26.76
N PHE A 551 12.63 0.27 -26.53
CA PHE A 551 13.60 0.05 -27.59
C PHE A 551 13.52 -1.41 -28.04
N LYS A 552 13.51 -1.64 -29.36
CA LYS A 552 13.68 -2.96 -29.97
C LYS A 552 15.17 -3.24 -30.17
N VAL A 553 15.63 -4.41 -29.77
CA VAL A 553 16.98 -4.91 -30.06
C VAL A 553 16.96 -5.59 -31.40
N VAL A 554 17.88 -5.18 -32.29
CA VAL A 554 17.94 -5.71 -33.65
C VAL A 554 19.39 -5.98 -34.05
N LYS A 555 19.60 -6.95 -34.93
CA LYS A 555 20.90 -7.23 -35.50
C LYS A 555 21.07 -6.48 -36.84
N GLY A 556 22.23 -5.85 -37.04
CA GLY A 556 22.53 -5.06 -38.23
C GLY A 556 22.20 -3.57 -38.07
N ASN A 557 22.42 -2.78 -39.12
CA ASN A 557 22.29 -1.33 -39.11
C ASN A 557 21.20 -0.81 -40.07
N GLU A 558 20.32 -1.70 -40.53
CA GLU A 558 19.24 -1.33 -41.43
C GLU A 558 18.14 -0.56 -40.72
N TYR A 559 17.36 0.20 -41.51
CA TYR A 559 16.17 0.87 -41.01
C TYR A 559 15.13 -0.13 -40.54
N VAL A 560 14.63 0.05 -39.34
CA VAL A 560 13.57 -0.76 -38.73
C VAL A 560 12.30 0.08 -38.57
N PRO A 561 11.19 -0.33 -39.21
CA PRO A 561 9.92 0.38 -39.03
C PRO A 561 9.35 0.17 -37.62
N ALA A 562 8.56 1.15 -37.16
CA ALA A 562 7.74 1.00 -35.96
C ALA A 562 6.26 1.10 -36.35
N PRO A 563 5.35 0.54 -35.54
CA PRO A 563 3.90 0.69 -35.73
C PRO A 563 3.47 2.17 -35.72
N PHE A 564 2.33 2.42 -36.33
CA PHE A 564 1.70 3.74 -36.24
C PHE A 564 1.30 4.03 -34.79
N PRO A 565 1.47 5.25 -34.27
CA PRO A 565 1.16 5.61 -32.89
C PRO A 565 -0.34 5.89 -32.69
N ASP A 566 -1.19 4.91 -32.93
CA ASP A 566 -2.66 5.00 -32.80
C ASP A 566 -3.17 4.71 -31.38
N PHE A 567 -2.26 4.48 -30.43
CA PHE A 567 -2.63 4.26 -29.04
C PHE A 567 -3.29 5.49 -28.41
N LYS A 568 -4.18 5.25 -27.44
CA LYS A 568 -4.79 6.29 -26.62
C LYS A 568 -4.55 5.97 -25.14
N ILE A 569 -3.89 6.89 -24.44
CA ILE A 569 -3.65 6.79 -23.00
C ILE A 569 -4.37 7.94 -22.32
N ARG A 570 -5.32 7.58 -21.43
CA ARG A 570 -6.05 8.53 -20.60
C ARG A 570 -5.14 9.00 -19.47
N ILE A 571 -4.39 10.09 -19.70
CA ILE A 571 -3.54 10.67 -18.68
C ILE A 571 -4.43 11.24 -17.57
N TYR A 572 -4.22 10.75 -16.35
CA TYR A 572 -5.03 11.16 -15.21
C TYR A 572 -4.80 12.64 -14.85
N LYS A 573 -5.90 13.37 -14.64
CA LYS A 573 -5.86 14.83 -14.43
C LYS A 573 -5.20 15.24 -13.10
N ASN A 574 -5.37 14.43 -12.04
CA ASN A 574 -4.72 14.67 -10.75
C ASN A 574 -3.29 14.15 -10.82
N ARG A 575 -2.39 15.08 -11.05
CA ARG A 575 -0.96 14.78 -11.28
C ARG A 575 -0.29 14.28 -10.00
N ASN A 576 0.54 13.26 -10.19
CA ASN A 576 1.48 12.77 -9.18
C ASN A 576 2.76 12.27 -9.88
N LYS A 577 3.79 11.98 -9.10
CA LYS A 577 5.09 11.51 -9.65
C LYS A 577 4.98 10.32 -10.60
N TYR A 578 4.01 9.43 -10.40
CA TYR A 578 3.82 8.23 -11.24
C TYR A 578 3.21 8.57 -12.59
N ILE A 579 2.20 9.44 -12.60
CA ILE A 579 1.58 9.94 -13.85
C ILE A 579 2.57 10.77 -14.67
N ASP A 580 3.34 11.63 -13.98
CA ASP A 580 4.39 12.44 -14.61
C ASP A 580 5.48 11.58 -15.24
N PHE A 581 5.88 10.50 -14.57
CA PHE A 581 6.83 9.53 -15.09
C PHE A 581 6.33 8.86 -16.38
N ILE A 582 5.09 8.36 -16.39
CA ILE A 582 4.50 7.71 -17.57
C ILE A 582 4.46 8.69 -18.76
N GLU A 583 3.96 9.92 -18.55
CA GLU A 583 3.91 10.93 -19.62
C GLU A 583 5.32 11.23 -20.14
N ASN A 584 6.30 11.32 -19.26
CA ASN A 584 7.69 11.59 -19.61
C ASN A 584 8.34 10.43 -20.41
N VAL A 585 8.10 9.19 -20.01
CA VAL A 585 8.59 8.01 -20.74
C VAL A 585 8.00 7.98 -22.16
N ILE A 586 6.69 8.16 -22.30
CA ILE A 586 6.03 8.15 -23.61
C ILE A 586 6.58 9.27 -24.49
N GLY A 587 6.63 10.50 -23.98
CA GLY A 587 7.16 11.65 -24.71
C GLY A 587 8.61 11.46 -25.15
N THR A 588 9.46 10.96 -24.26
CA THR A 588 10.87 10.67 -24.55
C THR A 588 11.00 9.60 -25.62
N MET A 589 10.27 8.50 -25.52
CA MET A 589 10.35 7.40 -26.50
C MET A 589 9.86 7.83 -27.90
N LEU A 590 8.75 8.57 -27.97
CA LEU A 590 8.28 9.13 -29.25
C LEU A 590 9.25 10.15 -29.85
N THR A 591 9.91 10.92 -28.98
CA THR A 591 10.96 11.85 -29.37
C THR A 591 12.18 11.12 -29.97
N TYR A 592 12.66 10.07 -29.30
CA TYR A 592 13.74 9.22 -29.85
C TYR A 592 13.31 8.59 -31.18
N ARG A 593 12.05 8.15 -31.29
CA ARG A 593 11.56 7.60 -32.56
C ARG A 593 11.54 8.66 -33.66
N ALA A 594 11.06 9.86 -33.41
CA ALA A 594 11.08 10.96 -34.36
C ALA A 594 12.50 11.28 -34.83
N MET A 595 13.48 11.30 -33.91
CA MET A 595 14.89 11.49 -34.26
C MET A 595 15.42 10.37 -35.17
N TYR A 596 15.10 9.13 -34.87
CA TYR A 596 15.45 7.98 -35.69
C TYR A 596 14.86 8.09 -37.11
N GLU A 597 13.62 8.50 -37.27
CA GLU A 597 12.98 8.73 -38.58
C GLU A 597 13.66 9.85 -39.34
N ILE A 598 14.04 10.96 -38.68
CA ILE A 598 14.78 12.07 -39.26
C ILE A 598 16.15 11.58 -39.79
N GLN A 599 16.89 10.79 -39.01
CA GLN A 599 18.19 10.24 -39.37
C GLN A 599 18.14 9.42 -40.66
N TYR A 600 17.01 8.75 -40.94
CA TYR A 600 16.77 7.99 -42.18
C TYR A 600 16.00 8.79 -43.23
N GLY A 601 15.92 10.13 -43.13
CA GLY A 601 15.27 11.02 -44.10
C GLY A 601 13.74 10.90 -44.16
N LYS A 602 13.09 10.26 -43.18
CA LYS A 602 11.65 10.01 -43.16
C LYS A 602 10.89 11.09 -42.36
N ILE A 603 10.98 12.34 -42.84
CA ILE A 603 10.46 13.53 -42.14
C ILE A 603 8.94 13.42 -41.87
N ASP A 604 8.13 12.92 -42.81
CA ASP A 604 6.70 12.81 -42.63
C ASP A 604 6.35 11.81 -41.53
N LYS A 605 7.07 10.70 -41.38
CA LYS A 605 6.93 9.78 -40.26
C LYS A 605 7.32 10.44 -38.95
N ALA A 606 8.43 11.20 -38.91
CA ALA A 606 8.83 11.93 -37.71
C ALA A 606 7.73 12.91 -37.27
N LYS A 607 7.10 13.64 -38.20
CA LYS A 607 5.98 14.55 -37.91
C LYS A 607 4.82 13.84 -37.22
N MET A 608 4.52 12.61 -37.58
CA MET A 608 3.43 11.84 -36.95
C MET A 608 3.67 11.66 -35.44
N TYR A 609 4.92 11.28 -35.04
CA TYR A 609 5.24 11.10 -33.63
C TYR A 609 5.25 12.43 -32.87
N ILE A 610 5.77 13.51 -33.47
CA ILE A 610 5.75 14.83 -32.88
C ILE A 610 4.32 15.35 -32.72
N ASN A 611 3.45 15.14 -33.72
CA ASN A 611 2.04 15.53 -33.61
C ASN A 611 1.32 14.73 -32.53
N LYS A 612 1.65 13.44 -32.37
CA LYS A 612 1.10 12.60 -31.29
C LYS A 612 1.48 13.17 -29.91
N ILE A 613 2.74 13.55 -29.71
CA ILE A 613 3.19 14.21 -28.48
C ILE A 613 2.37 15.49 -28.23
N LYS A 614 2.29 16.37 -29.24
CA LYS A 614 1.56 17.65 -29.11
C LYS A 614 0.08 17.47 -28.79
N SER A 615 -0.57 16.46 -29.33
CA SER A 615 -2.00 16.21 -29.09
C SER A 615 -2.28 15.59 -27.71
N ASP A 616 -1.47 14.62 -27.30
CA ASP A 616 -1.82 13.73 -26.19
C ASP A 616 -1.05 14.04 -24.88
N LEU A 617 0.17 14.61 -24.98
CA LEU A 617 1.09 14.79 -23.85
C LEU A 617 1.30 16.28 -23.54
N LYS A 618 0.34 16.88 -22.87
CA LYS A 618 0.28 18.35 -22.67
C LYS A 618 1.40 18.91 -21.80
N ASN A 619 2.01 18.11 -20.92
CA ASN A 619 3.05 18.56 -20.01
C ASN A 619 4.45 18.09 -20.44
N PHE A 620 4.57 17.37 -21.55
CA PHE A 620 5.86 16.96 -22.07
C PHE A 620 6.45 18.04 -23.00
N HIS A 621 7.67 18.49 -22.72
CA HIS A 621 8.38 19.47 -23.53
C HIS A 621 9.25 18.80 -24.59
N ILE A 622 8.89 18.99 -25.85
CA ILE A 622 9.71 18.52 -26.99
C ILE A 622 10.96 19.42 -27.08
N PRO A 623 12.16 18.85 -27.15
CA PRO A 623 13.38 19.62 -27.30
C PRO A 623 13.35 20.52 -28.54
N GLU A 624 13.76 21.79 -28.38
CA GLU A 624 13.79 22.78 -29.49
C GLU A 624 14.64 22.33 -30.67
N SER A 625 15.72 21.61 -30.40
CA SER A 625 16.61 21.05 -31.44
C SER A 625 15.85 20.15 -32.43
N ILE A 626 14.77 19.49 -31.97
CA ILE A 626 13.95 18.63 -32.81
C ILE A 626 12.88 19.44 -33.54
N LEU A 627 12.27 20.40 -32.86
CA LEU A 627 11.25 21.26 -33.46
C LEU A 627 11.77 22.03 -34.68
N LYS A 628 13.06 22.39 -34.71
CA LYS A 628 13.72 23.03 -35.87
C LYS A 628 13.65 22.24 -37.17
N PHE A 629 13.50 20.92 -37.13
CA PHE A 629 13.33 20.10 -38.33
C PHE A 629 11.92 20.18 -38.94
N PHE A 630 10.96 20.80 -38.24
CA PHE A 630 9.56 20.84 -38.62
C PHE A 630 9.05 22.27 -38.88
N ASN A 631 9.87 23.26 -38.63
CA ASN A 631 9.70 24.66 -39.01
C ASN A 631 10.39 24.89 -40.35
#